data_fd95186cfa575d68cfaefcea190d02f1
#
_entry.id   fd95186cfa575d68cfaefcea190d02f1
#
_cell.length_a   1.000
_cell.length_b   1.000
_cell.length_c   1.000
_cell.angle_alpha   90.00
_cell.angle_beta   90.00
_cell.angle_gamma   90.00
#
_symmetry.space_group_name_H-M   'P 1'
#
loop_
_entity.id
_entity.type
_entity.pdbx_description
1 polymer ?
#
loop_
_entity_poly.entity_id
_entity_poly.type
_entity_poly.pdbx_seq_one_letter_code
_entity_poly.pdbx_strand_id
1 'polypeptide(L)'
;MLTPYLPYPLLTGGQTRSYNLIKRLSALGNEITLFCLIKNEEERKYVGELEKYCKEVKVFKRSEKPWTLKNILRTGFSFYPFLVVRNWAKGERDAIEKKLIEDKFDLIHAETFYVMPHIPQTKIPILLVEQTIEYLVYRHFADQFKLPIIKQLLYLDVAKMKFWELKYWRKATKTAAMSTDDKKSMLFQIPNLDVSIVPNGVDSKFFSEKLSTKSDKPIILYLGNFTWLQNREAVQILVNKVWPRIKSKLSNAKLWIIGKDAKEFFSSIESEEVRVDEVEDVREVYQQASVLVAPIYGGGGTRYKNFEAFASGLPVVTTSIGIRGTNAEDGKEVIIRDGVSEIADAAVELLRNQRLYKEISTNAKRMVKEKYDWDPIAQELGKIYKELGEERD
;
A
#
# COMPACT_ATOMS: atom_id res chain seq x y z
N MET A 1 -1.51 -19.66 1.06
CA MET A 1 -1.20 -18.25 0.76
C MET A 1 0.30 -18.03 0.79
N LEU A 2 0.85 -17.25 -0.17
CA LEU A 2 2.27 -16.92 -0.24
C LEU A 2 2.44 -15.40 -0.12
N THR A 3 3.33 -14.94 0.78
CA THR A 3 3.63 -13.51 0.94
C THR A 3 5.14 -13.25 0.94
N PRO A 4 5.63 -12.16 0.34
CA PRO A 4 7.07 -11.84 0.24
C PRO A 4 7.65 -11.25 1.54
N TYR A 5 6.88 -11.24 2.60
CA TYR A 5 7.20 -10.74 3.94
C TYR A 5 6.36 -11.48 4.98
N LEU A 6 6.78 -11.43 6.23
CA LEU A 6 5.94 -11.81 7.37
C LEU A 6 4.84 -10.74 7.54
N PRO A 7 3.53 -11.10 7.51
CA PRO A 7 2.44 -10.12 7.57
C PRO A 7 2.34 -9.28 8.85
N TYR A 8 3.00 -9.67 9.92
CA TYR A 8 3.04 -8.93 11.18
C TYR A 8 4.50 -8.72 11.64
N PRO A 9 4.86 -7.57 12.24
CA PRO A 9 4.03 -6.41 12.61
C PRO A 9 3.65 -5.51 11.42
N LEU A 10 2.68 -4.61 11.60
CA LEU A 10 2.06 -3.79 10.55
C LEU A 10 2.92 -2.56 10.18
N LEU A 11 4.14 -2.78 9.72
CA LEU A 11 5.12 -1.72 9.42
C LEU A 11 5.01 -1.16 7.99
N THR A 12 4.34 -1.89 7.10
CA THR A 12 4.19 -1.50 5.69
C THR A 12 2.77 -1.78 5.21
N GLY A 13 2.36 -1.10 4.12
CA GLY A 13 1.04 -1.30 3.52
C GLY A 13 0.77 -2.75 3.13
N GLY A 14 1.77 -3.45 2.58
CA GLY A 14 1.64 -4.86 2.24
C GLY A 14 1.39 -5.75 3.47
N GLN A 15 2.13 -5.53 4.56
CA GLN A 15 1.92 -6.24 5.82
C GLN A 15 0.53 -5.98 6.39
N THR A 16 0.13 -4.71 6.43
CA THR A 16 -1.21 -4.30 6.88
C THR A 16 -2.30 -5.00 6.05
N ARG A 17 -2.15 -5.03 4.73
CA ARG A 17 -3.08 -5.74 3.84
C ARG A 17 -3.16 -7.22 4.15
N SER A 18 -2.03 -7.92 4.05
CA SER A 18 -2.00 -9.37 4.18
C SER A 18 -2.49 -9.84 5.56
N TYR A 19 -2.09 -9.16 6.64
CA TYR A 19 -2.56 -9.46 7.98
C TYR A 19 -4.08 -9.31 8.12
N ASN A 20 -4.62 -8.18 7.66
CA ASN A 20 -6.05 -7.90 7.77
C ASN A 20 -6.89 -8.85 6.92
N LEU A 21 -6.42 -9.24 5.74
CA LEU A 21 -7.09 -10.23 4.90
C LEU A 21 -7.03 -11.63 5.52
N ILE A 22 -5.86 -12.08 6.00
CA ILE A 22 -5.71 -13.38 6.68
C ILE A 22 -6.68 -13.49 7.85
N LYS A 23 -6.70 -12.49 8.73
CA LYS A 23 -7.58 -12.45 9.90
C LYS A 23 -9.05 -12.61 9.52
N ARG A 24 -9.51 -11.91 8.51
CA ARG A 24 -10.92 -11.89 8.10
C ARG A 24 -11.30 -13.12 7.26
N LEU A 25 -10.42 -13.57 6.38
CA LEU A 25 -10.64 -14.79 5.62
C LEU A 25 -10.73 -16.02 6.54
N SER A 26 -9.89 -16.09 7.57
CA SER A 26 -10.00 -17.11 8.62
C SER A 26 -11.34 -17.03 9.34
N ALA A 27 -11.82 -15.84 9.70
CA ALA A 27 -13.13 -15.64 10.33
C ALA A 27 -14.30 -16.01 9.40
N LEU A 28 -14.10 -15.98 8.07
CA LEU A 28 -15.06 -16.45 7.06
C LEU A 28 -15.01 -17.97 6.85
N GLY A 29 -14.21 -18.70 7.63
CA GLY A 29 -14.12 -20.16 7.58
C GLY A 29 -13.07 -20.71 6.61
N ASN A 30 -12.19 -19.86 6.06
CA ASN A 30 -11.09 -20.34 5.22
C ASN A 30 -9.95 -20.89 6.09
N GLU A 31 -9.50 -22.10 5.79
CA GLU A 31 -8.32 -22.71 6.42
C GLU A 31 -7.06 -22.27 5.65
N ILE A 32 -6.18 -21.52 6.29
CA ILE A 32 -5.03 -20.88 5.64
C ILE A 32 -3.73 -21.55 6.07
N THR A 33 -2.97 -22.09 5.11
CA THR A 33 -1.55 -22.40 5.26
C THR A 33 -0.75 -21.23 4.67
N LEU A 34 0.06 -20.56 5.49
CA LEU A 34 0.83 -19.40 5.10
C LEU A 34 2.30 -19.75 4.87
N PHE A 35 2.81 -19.43 3.69
CA PHE A 35 4.23 -19.40 3.37
C PHE A 35 4.67 -17.95 3.27
N CYS A 36 5.67 -17.54 4.04
CA CYS A 36 6.09 -16.16 4.09
C CYS A 36 7.60 -16.00 4.23
N LEU A 37 8.10 -14.85 3.79
CA LEU A 37 9.52 -14.55 3.80
C LEU A 37 9.88 -13.64 4.97
N ILE A 38 11.03 -13.92 5.62
CA ILE A 38 11.64 -13.04 6.62
C ILE A 38 12.98 -12.52 6.12
N LYS A 39 13.41 -11.36 6.64
CA LYS A 39 14.72 -10.78 6.37
C LYS A 39 15.77 -11.31 7.35
N ASN A 40 15.40 -11.42 8.62
CA ASN A 40 16.26 -11.90 9.70
C ASN A 40 15.49 -12.86 10.62
N GLU A 41 16.21 -13.61 11.44
CA GLU A 41 15.62 -14.61 12.33
C GLU A 41 14.81 -14.00 13.49
N GLU A 42 15.05 -12.73 13.83
CA GLU A 42 14.34 -12.02 14.90
C GLU A 42 12.85 -11.84 14.55
N GLU A 43 12.52 -11.79 13.27
CA GLU A 43 11.12 -11.67 12.82
C GLU A 43 10.29 -12.89 13.23
N ARG A 44 10.91 -14.06 13.49
CA ARG A 44 10.20 -15.29 13.92
C ARG A 44 9.40 -15.11 15.21
N LYS A 45 9.80 -14.21 16.09
CA LYS A 45 9.05 -13.91 17.32
C LYS A 45 7.61 -13.46 17.08
N TYR A 46 7.31 -12.99 15.87
CA TYR A 46 5.99 -12.52 15.48
C TYR A 46 5.11 -13.59 14.83
N VAL A 47 5.63 -14.79 14.59
CA VAL A 47 4.88 -15.88 13.93
C VAL A 47 3.66 -16.28 14.73
N GLY A 48 3.77 -16.36 16.06
CA GLY A 48 2.66 -16.72 16.94
C GLY A 48 1.42 -15.81 16.81
N GLU A 49 1.57 -14.57 16.32
CA GLU A 49 0.40 -13.72 16.02
C GLU A 49 -0.39 -14.23 14.82
N LEU A 50 0.30 -14.75 13.81
CA LEU A 50 -0.32 -15.29 12.59
C LEU A 50 -0.90 -16.69 12.79
N GLU A 51 -0.33 -17.48 13.69
CA GLU A 51 -0.85 -18.81 14.06
C GLU A 51 -2.23 -18.75 14.70
N LYS A 52 -2.67 -17.58 15.18
CA LYS A 52 -4.05 -17.37 15.65
C LYS A 52 -5.09 -17.46 14.53
N TYR A 53 -4.68 -17.25 13.29
CA TYR A 53 -5.55 -17.15 12.13
C TYR A 53 -5.20 -18.15 11.02
N CYS A 54 -4.03 -18.74 11.07
CA CYS A 54 -3.55 -19.72 10.10
C CYS A 54 -3.45 -21.09 10.75
N LYS A 55 -3.83 -22.15 10.01
CA LYS A 55 -3.60 -23.55 10.41
C LYS A 55 -2.11 -23.85 10.56
N GLU A 56 -1.30 -23.30 9.67
CA GLU A 56 0.14 -23.49 9.65
C GLU A 56 0.84 -22.25 9.08
N VAL A 57 1.97 -21.84 9.69
CA VAL A 57 2.82 -20.75 9.20
C VAL A 57 4.21 -21.27 8.95
N LYS A 58 4.67 -21.22 7.70
CA LYS A 58 6.03 -21.59 7.28
C LYS A 58 6.82 -20.37 6.86
N VAL A 59 8.00 -20.21 7.46
CA VAL A 59 8.81 -19.01 7.33
C VAL A 59 10.14 -19.35 6.68
N PHE A 60 10.50 -18.61 5.62
CA PHE A 60 11.74 -18.80 4.86
C PHE A 60 12.56 -17.52 4.81
N LYS A 61 13.89 -17.66 4.99
CA LYS A 61 14.77 -16.50 4.99
C LYS A 61 15.15 -16.11 3.57
N ARG A 62 14.87 -14.84 3.23
CA ARG A 62 15.34 -14.19 2.01
C ARG A 62 16.54 -13.28 2.26
N SER A 63 17.02 -12.62 1.23
CA SER A 63 18.11 -11.64 1.38
C SER A 63 17.71 -10.50 2.32
N GLU A 64 18.48 -10.28 3.38
CA GLU A 64 18.22 -9.24 4.37
C GLU A 64 18.35 -7.84 3.76
N LYS A 65 19.51 -7.59 3.14
CA LYS A 65 19.77 -6.34 2.42
C LYS A 65 19.52 -6.54 0.92
N PRO A 66 18.70 -5.69 0.28
CA PRO A 66 18.41 -5.86 -1.14
C PRO A 66 19.68 -5.66 -2.01
N TRP A 67 20.43 -4.59 -1.79
CA TRP A 67 21.57 -4.16 -2.60
C TRP A 67 22.89 -4.83 -2.14
N THR A 68 22.94 -6.15 -2.19
CA THR A 68 24.20 -6.89 -1.97
C THR A 68 24.88 -7.18 -3.28
N LEU A 69 26.23 -7.23 -3.32
CA LEU A 69 26.97 -7.61 -4.52
C LEU A 69 26.51 -8.96 -5.07
N LYS A 70 26.19 -9.91 -4.18
CA LYS A 70 25.62 -11.21 -4.54
C LYS A 70 24.31 -11.10 -5.31
N ASN A 71 23.37 -10.25 -4.85
CA ASN A 71 22.10 -10.06 -5.54
C ASN A 71 22.28 -9.35 -6.87
N ILE A 72 23.18 -8.35 -6.95
CA ILE A 72 23.48 -7.61 -8.18
C ILE A 72 24.07 -8.56 -9.23
N LEU A 73 25.10 -9.34 -8.87
CA LEU A 73 25.71 -10.31 -9.78
C LEU A 73 24.71 -11.38 -10.21
N ARG A 74 23.94 -11.95 -9.29
CA ARG A 74 22.89 -12.93 -9.63
C ARG A 74 21.87 -12.35 -10.60
N THR A 75 21.44 -11.11 -10.42
CA THR A 75 20.52 -10.43 -11.35
C THR A 75 21.15 -10.24 -12.71
N GLY A 76 22.44 -9.86 -12.77
CA GLY A 76 23.17 -9.70 -14.01
C GLY A 76 23.25 -10.99 -14.84
N PHE A 77 23.53 -12.12 -14.20
CA PHE A 77 23.70 -13.43 -14.84
C PHE A 77 22.41 -14.29 -14.89
N SER A 78 21.30 -13.81 -14.38
CA SER A 78 20.02 -14.51 -14.34
C SER A 78 19.02 -13.88 -15.30
N PHE A 79 18.08 -14.69 -15.80
CA PHE A 79 16.89 -14.18 -16.49
C PHE A 79 15.87 -13.53 -15.56
N TYR A 80 15.96 -13.77 -14.25
CA TYR A 80 15.07 -13.17 -13.28
C TYR A 80 15.44 -11.71 -12.99
N PRO A 81 14.44 -10.83 -12.77
CA PRO A 81 14.68 -9.45 -12.34
C PRO A 81 15.16 -9.41 -10.89
N PHE A 82 15.78 -8.29 -10.53
CA PHE A 82 16.30 -8.05 -9.19
C PHE A 82 15.28 -8.33 -8.07
N LEU A 83 14.02 -7.98 -8.30
CA LEU A 83 12.94 -8.16 -7.34
C LEU A 83 12.68 -9.65 -7.03
N VAL A 84 12.74 -10.52 -8.04
CA VAL A 84 12.64 -11.97 -7.84
C VAL A 84 13.89 -12.51 -7.15
N VAL A 85 15.09 -12.11 -7.62
CA VAL A 85 16.36 -12.58 -7.07
C VAL A 85 16.51 -12.28 -5.59
N ARG A 86 16.17 -11.06 -5.16
CA ARG A 86 16.28 -10.65 -3.76
C ARG A 86 15.26 -11.33 -2.84
N ASN A 87 14.12 -11.73 -3.38
CA ASN A 87 13.06 -12.42 -2.63
C ASN A 87 13.13 -13.94 -2.77
N TRP A 88 14.17 -14.47 -3.44
CA TRP A 88 14.35 -15.91 -3.54
C TRP A 88 14.76 -16.49 -2.18
N ALA A 89 14.00 -17.48 -1.71
CA ALA A 89 14.27 -18.21 -0.48
C ALA A 89 14.57 -19.68 -0.79
N LYS A 90 15.70 -20.19 -0.26
CA LYS A 90 16.08 -21.57 -0.43
C LYS A 90 15.10 -22.48 0.33
N GLY A 91 14.65 -23.54 -0.33
CA GLY A 91 13.79 -24.58 0.27
C GLY A 91 12.30 -24.22 0.34
N GLU A 92 11.91 -22.97 0.04
CA GLU A 92 10.48 -22.59 0.04
C GLU A 92 9.70 -23.37 -1.01
N ARG A 93 10.23 -23.44 -2.25
CA ARG A 93 9.60 -24.21 -3.34
C ARG A 93 9.41 -25.66 -2.99
N ASP A 94 10.46 -26.31 -2.45
CA ASP A 94 10.42 -27.74 -2.07
C ASP A 94 9.42 -27.96 -0.95
N ALA A 95 9.34 -27.04 0.01
CA ALA A 95 8.36 -27.11 1.10
C ALA A 95 6.93 -26.93 0.61
N ILE A 96 6.69 -26.05 -0.38
CA ILE A 96 5.38 -25.90 -1.01
C ILE A 96 5.03 -27.16 -1.77
N GLU A 97 5.94 -27.70 -2.59
CA GLU A 97 5.71 -28.92 -3.37
C GLU A 97 5.35 -30.11 -2.47
N LYS A 98 6.11 -30.31 -1.40
CA LYS A 98 5.81 -31.32 -0.39
C LYS A 98 4.42 -31.12 0.22
N LYS A 99 4.08 -29.89 0.59
CA LYS A 99 2.79 -29.58 1.22
C LYS A 99 1.60 -29.81 0.28
N LEU A 100 1.76 -29.51 -1.02
CA LEU A 100 0.74 -29.76 -2.02
C LEU A 100 0.52 -31.26 -2.32
N ILE A 101 1.49 -32.12 -1.98
CA ILE A 101 1.37 -33.57 -2.05
C ILE A 101 0.69 -34.14 -0.79
N GLU A 102 1.04 -33.61 0.39
CA GLU A 102 0.56 -34.09 1.68
C GLU A 102 -0.89 -33.67 1.98
N ASP A 103 -1.29 -32.47 1.58
CA ASP A 103 -2.59 -31.88 1.88
C ASP A 103 -3.35 -31.50 0.61
N LYS A 104 -4.68 -31.43 0.72
CA LYS A 104 -5.54 -30.90 -0.33
C LYS A 104 -5.73 -29.42 -0.16
N PHE A 105 -5.63 -28.69 -1.25
CA PHE A 105 -5.87 -27.25 -1.31
C PHE A 105 -6.82 -26.91 -2.46
N ASP A 106 -7.75 -26.02 -2.22
CA ASP A 106 -8.71 -25.56 -3.23
C ASP A 106 -8.09 -24.52 -4.16
N LEU A 107 -7.21 -23.66 -3.61
CA LEU A 107 -6.52 -22.64 -4.38
C LEU A 107 -5.16 -22.24 -3.77
N ILE A 108 -4.33 -21.60 -4.57
CA ILE A 108 -3.10 -20.94 -4.15
C ILE A 108 -3.27 -19.45 -4.33
N HIS A 109 -3.15 -18.67 -3.24
CA HIS A 109 -3.13 -17.22 -3.28
C HIS A 109 -1.69 -16.72 -3.19
N ALA A 110 -1.21 -16.03 -4.23
CA ALA A 110 0.11 -15.41 -4.30
C ALA A 110 -0.02 -13.89 -4.20
N GLU A 111 0.57 -13.29 -3.18
CA GLU A 111 0.69 -11.83 -3.05
C GLU A 111 1.95 -11.37 -3.79
N THR A 112 1.76 -10.76 -4.95
CA THR A 112 2.74 -10.26 -5.92
C THR A 112 3.41 -11.33 -6.81
N PHE A 113 3.78 -10.92 -8.03
CA PHE A 113 4.35 -11.85 -9.02
C PHE A 113 5.69 -12.47 -8.58
N TYR A 114 6.45 -11.79 -7.75
CA TYR A 114 7.79 -12.27 -7.41
C TYR A 114 7.84 -13.37 -6.35
N VAL A 115 6.68 -13.80 -5.81
CA VAL A 115 6.59 -15.07 -5.07
C VAL A 115 6.22 -16.25 -5.97
N MET A 116 5.69 -15.99 -7.16
CA MET A 116 5.27 -17.02 -8.12
C MET A 116 6.36 -18.04 -8.51
N PRO A 117 7.66 -17.68 -8.58
CA PRO A 117 8.73 -18.65 -8.83
C PRO A 117 8.84 -19.78 -7.81
N HIS A 118 8.33 -19.58 -6.59
CA HIS A 118 8.32 -20.62 -5.54
C HIS A 118 7.17 -21.61 -5.70
N ILE A 119 6.17 -21.30 -6.53
CA ILE A 119 5.03 -22.22 -6.79
C ILE A 119 5.47 -23.25 -7.83
N PRO A 120 5.45 -24.57 -7.49
CA PRO A 120 5.75 -25.63 -8.44
C PRO A 120 4.69 -25.70 -9.54
N GLN A 121 4.90 -26.57 -10.52
CA GLN A 121 3.87 -26.86 -11.50
C GLN A 121 2.71 -27.59 -10.82
N THR A 122 1.51 -27.07 -10.95
CA THR A 122 0.31 -27.61 -10.28
C THR A 122 -0.92 -27.38 -11.13
N LYS A 123 -1.97 -28.18 -10.87
CA LYS A 123 -3.31 -28.01 -11.42
C LYS A 123 -4.22 -27.21 -10.47
N ILE A 124 -3.75 -26.88 -9.27
CA ILE A 124 -4.51 -26.09 -8.30
C ILE A 124 -4.64 -24.67 -8.84
N PRO A 125 -5.84 -24.07 -8.83
CA PRO A 125 -6.04 -22.71 -9.29
C PRO A 125 -5.14 -21.71 -8.54
N ILE A 126 -4.60 -20.73 -9.25
CA ILE A 126 -3.73 -19.70 -8.69
C ILE A 126 -4.39 -18.35 -8.84
N LEU A 127 -4.68 -17.70 -7.70
CA LEU A 127 -5.00 -16.28 -7.64
C LEU A 127 -3.71 -15.50 -7.43
N LEU A 128 -3.33 -14.69 -8.40
CA LEU A 128 -2.20 -13.77 -8.28
C LEU A 128 -2.72 -12.35 -7.99
N VAL A 129 -2.38 -11.82 -6.84
CA VAL A 129 -2.74 -10.46 -6.43
C VAL A 129 -1.55 -9.53 -6.64
N GLU A 130 -1.72 -8.52 -7.48
CA GLU A 130 -0.68 -7.50 -7.69
C GLU A 130 -0.96 -6.26 -6.85
N GLN A 131 -0.20 -6.10 -5.78
CA GLN A 131 -0.29 -4.92 -4.90
C GLN A 131 0.14 -3.64 -5.61
N THR A 132 0.95 -3.78 -6.65
CA THR A 132 1.48 -2.71 -7.49
C THR A 132 1.95 -3.32 -8.81
N ILE A 133 1.81 -2.60 -9.91
CA ILE A 133 2.45 -2.99 -11.17
C ILE A 133 3.92 -2.61 -11.10
N GLU A 134 4.75 -3.57 -10.73
CA GLU A 134 6.14 -3.33 -10.31
C GLU A 134 7.03 -2.76 -11.41
N TYR A 135 6.89 -3.25 -12.67
CA TYR A 135 7.72 -2.71 -13.75
C TYR A 135 7.48 -1.22 -14.02
N LEU A 136 6.27 -0.69 -13.73
CA LEU A 136 5.98 0.74 -13.86
C LEU A 136 6.66 1.55 -12.74
N VAL A 137 6.66 1.04 -11.52
CA VAL A 137 7.32 1.68 -10.37
C VAL A 137 8.83 1.71 -10.57
N TYR A 138 9.42 0.58 -10.98
CA TYR A 138 10.87 0.50 -11.22
C TYR A 138 11.30 1.30 -12.45
N ARG A 139 10.45 1.41 -13.48
CA ARG A 139 10.69 2.32 -14.60
C ARG A 139 10.76 3.77 -14.13
N HIS A 140 9.78 4.21 -13.33
CA HIS A 140 9.80 5.57 -12.76
C HIS A 140 11.06 5.81 -11.91
N PHE A 141 11.46 4.82 -11.11
CA PHE A 141 12.72 4.87 -10.37
C PHE A 141 13.94 5.01 -11.29
N ALA A 142 14.02 4.21 -12.36
CA ALA A 142 15.12 4.27 -13.34
C ALA A 142 15.19 5.61 -14.07
N ASP A 143 14.04 6.26 -14.32
CA ASP A 143 13.96 7.57 -14.98
C ASP A 143 14.66 8.68 -14.16
N GLN A 144 14.73 8.55 -12.84
CA GLN A 144 15.34 9.54 -11.95
C GLN A 144 16.88 9.48 -11.94
N PHE A 145 17.49 8.39 -12.44
CA PHE A 145 18.95 8.26 -12.45
C PHE A 145 19.60 9.10 -13.54
N LYS A 146 20.60 9.88 -13.13
CA LYS A 146 21.35 10.78 -14.04
C LYS A 146 22.51 10.09 -14.76
N LEU A 147 23.08 9.01 -14.19
CA LEU A 147 24.20 8.28 -14.75
C LEU A 147 23.74 7.33 -15.86
N PRO A 148 24.12 7.56 -17.14
CA PRO A 148 23.58 6.82 -18.30
C PRO A 148 23.77 5.30 -18.20
N ILE A 149 24.96 4.85 -17.77
CA ILE A 149 25.28 3.41 -17.66
C ILE A 149 24.37 2.73 -16.62
N ILE A 150 24.22 3.32 -15.44
CA ILE A 150 23.35 2.78 -14.39
C ILE A 150 21.91 2.79 -14.86
N LYS A 151 21.47 3.85 -15.50
CA LYS A 151 20.13 3.98 -16.06
C LYS A 151 19.82 2.86 -17.05
N GLN A 152 20.75 2.55 -17.97
CA GLN A 152 20.58 1.46 -18.93
C GLN A 152 20.49 0.10 -18.25
N LEU A 153 21.32 -0.17 -17.24
CA LEU A 153 21.25 -1.42 -16.48
C LEU A 153 19.92 -1.57 -15.72
N LEU A 154 19.40 -0.46 -15.16
CA LEU A 154 18.08 -0.46 -14.53
C LEU A 154 16.96 -0.71 -15.56
N TYR A 155 17.04 -0.15 -16.77
CA TYR A 155 16.05 -0.44 -17.81
C TYR A 155 16.08 -1.89 -18.29
N LEU A 156 17.26 -2.53 -18.34
CA LEU A 156 17.35 -3.97 -18.62
C LEU A 156 16.64 -4.78 -17.54
N ASP A 157 16.79 -4.40 -16.26
CA ASP A 157 16.08 -5.07 -15.18
C ASP A 157 14.57 -4.81 -15.23
N VAL A 158 14.15 -3.58 -15.56
CA VAL A 158 12.74 -3.24 -15.82
C VAL A 158 12.14 -4.08 -16.96
N ALA A 159 12.90 -4.31 -18.03
CA ALA A 159 12.45 -5.16 -19.13
C ALA A 159 12.27 -6.63 -18.69
N LYS A 160 13.21 -7.18 -17.90
CA LYS A 160 13.07 -8.50 -17.28
C LYS A 160 11.85 -8.53 -16.36
N MET A 161 11.66 -7.50 -15.54
CA MET A 161 10.54 -7.40 -14.61
C MET A 161 9.20 -7.42 -15.36
N LYS A 162 9.05 -6.59 -16.40
CA LYS A 162 7.87 -6.58 -17.26
C LYS A 162 7.62 -7.95 -17.88
N PHE A 163 8.67 -8.60 -18.41
CA PHE A 163 8.53 -9.93 -19.00
C PHE A 163 7.98 -10.96 -18.00
N TRP A 164 8.55 -11.02 -16.80
CA TRP A 164 8.15 -12.00 -15.79
C TRP A 164 6.79 -11.69 -15.17
N GLU A 165 6.48 -10.42 -14.92
CA GLU A 165 5.20 -9.98 -14.41
C GLU A 165 4.07 -10.36 -15.39
N LEU A 166 4.19 -10.01 -16.66
CA LEU A 166 3.24 -10.41 -17.70
C LEU A 166 3.13 -11.93 -17.90
N LYS A 167 4.26 -12.66 -17.77
CA LYS A 167 4.28 -14.13 -17.84
C LYS A 167 3.47 -14.75 -16.68
N TYR A 168 3.63 -14.23 -15.47
CA TYR A 168 2.91 -14.76 -14.31
C TYR A 168 1.44 -14.34 -14.30
N TRP A 169 1.08 -13.19 -14.84
CA TRP A 169 -0.32 -12.85 -15.07
C TRP A 169 -1.02 -13.87 -15.97
N ARG A 170 -0.35 -14.29 -17.06
CA ARG A 170 -0.90 -15.35 -17.96
C ARG A 170 -0.91 -16.73 -17.33
N LYS A 171 -0.02 -17.00 -16.37
CA LYS A 171 0.08 -18.30 -15.70
C LYS A 171 -0.96 -18.45 -14.59
N ALA A 172 -1.36 -17.37 -13.96
CA ALA A 172 -2.39 -17.38 -12.93
C ALA A 172 -3.75 -17.74 -13.54
N THR A 173 -4.57 -18.46 -12.79
CA THR A 173 -5.96 -18.76 -13.18
C THR A 173 -6.77 -17.48 -13.19
N LYS A 174 -6.57 -16.64 -12.15
CA LYS A 174 -7.18 -15.31 -12.04
C LYS A 174 -6.17 -14.34 -11.46
N THR A 175 -6.24 -13.08 -11.87
CA THR A 175 -5.43 -12.00 -11.29
C THR A 175 -6.31 -11.02 -10.51
N ALA A 176 -5.73 -10.33 -9.53
CA ALA A 176 -6.40 -9.24 -8.84
C ALA A 176 -5.52 -7.99 -8.79
N ALA A 177 -6.13 -6.86 -9.11
CA ALA A 177 -5.54 -5.54 -9.07
C ALA A 177 -6.04 -4.75 -7.86
N MET A 178 -5.28 -3.72 -7.43
CA MET A 178 -5.67 -2.85 -6.32
C MET A 178 -6.69 -1.79 -6.69
N SER A 179 -6.78 -1.43 -7.96
CA SER A 179 -7.64 -0.34 -8.42
C SER A 179 -8.13 -0.56 -9.84
N THR A 180 -9.15 0.23 -10.23
CA THR A 180 -9.64 0.27 -11.62
C THR A 180 -8.53 0.70 -12.58
N ASP A 181 -7.64 1.60 -12.18
CA ASP A 181 -6.55 2.07 -13.02
C ASP A 181 -5.48 0.99 -13.22
N ASP A 182 -5.15 0.23 -12.15
CA ASP A 182 -4.26 -0.91 -12.27
C ASP A 182 -4.88 -1.99 -13.17
N LYS A 183 -6.17 -2.30 -13.00
CA LYS A 183 -6.90 -3.22 -13.88
C LYS A 183 -6.85 -2.78 -15.34
N LYS A 184 -7.12 -1.49 -15.64
CA LYS A 184 -7.00 -0.95 -16.99
C LYS A 184 -5.58 -1.11 -17.55
N SER A 185 -4.56 -0.84 -16.73
CA SER A 185 -3.17 -0.99 -17.12
C SER A 185 -2.80 -2.45 -17.41
N MET A 186 -3.33 -3.41 -16.65
CA MET A 186 -3.14 -4.84 -16.88
C MET A 186 -3.83 -5.28 -18.19
N LEU A 187 -5.08 -4.89 -18.40
CA LEU A 187 -5.87 -5.19 -19.62
C LEU A 187 -5.27 -4.54 -20.87
N PHE A 188 -4.64 -3.37 -20.75
CA PHE A 188 -3.88 -2.76 -21.85
C PHE A 188 -2.71 -3.64 -22.32
N GLN A 189 -2.05 -4.35 -21.38
CA GLN A 189 -0.96 -5.28 -21.73
C GLN A 189 -1.49 -6.64 -22.21
N ILE A 190 -2.59 -7.12 -21.62
CA ILE A 190 -3.18 -8.44 -21.92
C ILE A 190 -4.71 -8.25 -21.95
N PRO A 191 -5.33 -7.99 -23.14
CA PRO A 191 -6.75 -7.64 -23.23
C PRO A 191 -7.73 -8.65 -22.65
N ASN A 192 -7.41 -9.95 -22.71
CA ASN A 192 -8.29 -11.04 -22.26
C ASN A 192 -7.90 -11.60 -20.89
N LEU A 193 -7.14 -10.83 -20.08
CA LEU A 193 -6.76 -11.24 -18.75
C LEU A 193 -7.98 -11.22 -17.82
N ASP A 194 -8.21 -12.30 -17.07
CA ASP A 194 -9.22 -12.28 -16.01
C ASP A 194 -8.68 -11.51 -14.80
N VAL A 195 -9.19 -10.30 -14.59
CA VAL A 195 -8.75 -9.39 -13.52
C VAL A 195 -9.92 -8.95 -12.67
N SER A 196 -9.89 -9.34 -11.41
CA SER A 196 -10.75 -8.80 -10.35
C SER A 196 -10.14 -7.57 -9.70
N ILE A 197 -10.92 -6.77 -8.97
CA ILE A 197 -10.42 -5.66 -8.15
C ILE A 197 -10.56 -6.07 -6.69
N VAL A 198 -9.43 -6.15 -5.98
CA VAL A 198 -9.37 -6.40 -4.53
C VAL A 198 -8.54 -5.28 -3.91
N PRO A 199 -9.14 -4.14 -3.57
CA PRO A 199 -8.41 -2.93 -3.18
C PRO A 199 -7.69 -3.07 -1.85
N ASN A 200 -6.83 -2.12 -1.53
CA ASN A 200 -6.37 -1.89 -0.19
C ASN A 200 -7.49 -1.32 0.67
N GLY A 201 -7.46 -1.60 1.95
CA GLY A 201 -8.49 -1.21 2.89
C GLY A 201 -7.96 -0.54 4.15
N VAL A 202 -8.87 -0.23 5.03
CA VAL A 202 -8.60 0.31 6.36
C VAL A 202 -9.55 -0.33 7.37
N ASP A 203 -9.15 -0.39 8.62
CA ASP A 203 -10.05 -0.74 9.71
C ASP A 203 -10.85 0.51 10.09
N SER A 204 -12.03 0.68 9.47
CA SER A 204 -12.84 1.88 9.65
C SER A 204 -13.35 2.04 11.08
N LYS A 205 -13.57 0.93 11.78
CA LYS A 205 -13.97 0.93 13.18
C LYS A 205 -12.84 1.44 14.07
N PHE A 206 -11.63 0.93 13.87
CA PHE A 206 -10.44 1.36 14.60
C PHE A 206 -10.17 2.86 14.44
N PHE A 207 -10.21 3.39 13.22
CA PHE A 207 -9.96 4.81 12.95
C PHE A 207 -11.13 5.73 13.33
N SER A 208 -12.35 5.22 13.47
CA SER A 208 -13.52 5.99 13.91
C SER A 208 -13.71 6.02 15.43
N GLU A 209 -12.98 5.20 16.18
CA GLU A 209 -13.00 5.20 17.65
C GLU A 209 -12.57 6.56 18.19
N LYS A 210 -13.41 7.16 19.06
CA LYS A 210 -13.17 8.52 19.55
C LYS A 210 -12.15 8.50 20.70
N LEU A 211 -10.94 8.97 20.44
CA LEU A 211 -9.85 9.05 21.43
C LEU A 211 -9.57 10.48 21.88
N SER A 212 -9.82 11.46 21.02
CA SER A 212 -9.53 12.86 21.30
C SER A 212 -10.57 13.80 20.67
N THR A 213 -10.51 15.07 21.02
CA THR A 213 -11.32 16.15 20.45
C THR A 213 -10.51 16.96 19.45
N LYS A 214 -11.20 17.60 18.50
CA LYS A 214 -10.54 18.56 17.58
C LYS A 214 -9.88 19.67 18.36
N SER A 215 -8.75 20.14 17.84
CA SER A 215 -8.07 21.33 18.35
C SER A 215 -8.92 22.59 18.07
N ASP A 216 -8.86 23.56 18.97
CA ASP A 216 -9.47 24.88 18.78
C ASP A 216 -8.78 25.68 17.68
N LYS A 217 -7.52 25.38 17.40
CA LYS A 217 -6.76 25.99 16.30
C LYS A 217 -6.80 25.08 15.08
N PRO A 218 -6.98 25.61 13.85
CA PRO A 218 -6.92 24.82 12.64
C PRO A 218 -5.56 24.13 12.50
N ILE A 219 -5.55 22.81 12.39
CA ILE A 219 -4.34 21.99 12.19
C ILE A 219 -4.35 21.44 10.78
N ILE A 220 -3.36 21.82 9.99
CA ILE A 220 -3.05 21.25 8.68
C ILE A 220 -2.15 20.05 8.93
N LEU A 221 -2.57 18.85 8.54
CA LEU A 221 -1.83 17.63 8.75
C LEU A 221 -1.17 17.13 7.45
N TYR A 222 0.06 16.71 7.53
CA TYR A 222 0.68 15.76 6.61
C TYR A 222 1.17 14.55 7.40
N LEU A 223 0.77 13.35 6.98
CA LEU A 223 1.19 12.11 7.63
C LEU A 223 1.89 11.20 6.62
N GLY A 224 3.01 10.56 7.00
CA GLY A 224 3.71 9.65 6.10
C GLY A 224 4.94 8.98 6.68
N ASN A 225 5.43 7.98 5.95
CA ASN A 225 6.75 7.39 6.18
C ASN A 225 7.76 8.14 5.31
N PHE A 226 8.71 8.83 5.92
CA PHE A 226 9.65 9.72 5.24
C PHE A 226 10.93 9.02 4.74
N THR A 227 11.04 7.70 4.92
CA THR A 227 12.01 6.90 4.15
C THR A 227 11.69 6.96 2.65
N TRP A 228 10.41 7.19 2.28
CA TRP A 228 9.95 7.28 0.91
C TRP A 228 10.11 8.70 0.34
N LEU A 229 10.83 8.79 -0.78
CA LEU A 229 11.15 10.06 -1.45
C LEU A 229 9.90 10.92 -1.73
N GLN A 230 8.84 10.32 -2.25
CA GLN A 230 7.60 11.05 -2.58
C GLN A 230 6.92 11.73 -1.38
N ASN A 231 7.08 11.19 -0.17
CA ASN A 231 6.57 11.85 1.04
C ASN A 231 7.44 13.04 1.42
N ARG A 232 8.77 12.94 1.24
CA ARG A 232 9.69 14.06 1.49
C ARG A 232 9.46 15.21 0.51
N GLU A 233 9.30 14.89 -0.78
CA GLU A 233 8.98 15.90 -1.82
C GLU A 233 7.65 16.61 -1.52
N ALA A 234 6.63 15.85 -1.12
CA ALA A 234 5.33 16.41 -0.77
C ALA A 234 5.42 17.36 0.44
N VAL A 235 6.19 17.01 1.49
CA VAL A 235 6.42 17.91 2.62
C VAL A 235 7.19 19.15 2.21
N GLN A 236 8.21 19.04 1.37
CA GLN A 236 8.95 20.21 0.87
C GLN A 236 8.03 21.18 0.10
N ILE A 237 7.13 20.64 -0.74
CA ILE A 237 6.13 21.45 -1.44
C ILE A 237 5.15 22.07 -0.45
N LEU A 238 4.66 21.26 0.50
CA LEU A 238 3.74 21.73 1.53
C LEU A 238 4.35 22.90 2.32
N VAL A 239 5.53 22.72 2.86
CA VAL A 239 6.20 23.73 3.73
C VAL A 239 6.59 24.97 2.95
N ASN A 240 7.21 24.80 1.78
CA ASN A 240 7.80 25.93 1.06
C ASN A 240 6.80 26.70 0.20
N LYS A 241 5.69 26.09 -0.20
CA LYS A 241 4.80 26.69 -1.20
C LYS A 241 3.34 26.77 -0.75
N VAL A 242 2.80 25.72 -0.10
CA VAL A 242 1.39 25.64 0.28
C VAL A 242 1.15 26.30 1.64
N TRP A 243 1.94 25.91 2.65
CA TRP A 243 1.79 26.40 4.02
C TRP A 243 1.87 27.92 4.16
N PRO A 244 2.82 28.65 3.55
CA PRO A 244 2.87 30.11 3.66
C PRO A 244 1.58 30.79 3.16
N ARG A 245 0.94 30.21 2.11
CA ARG A 245 -0.32 30.72 1.57
C ARG A 245 -1.51 30.44 2.50
N ILE A 246 -1.55 29.25 3.13
CA ILE A 246 -2.57 28.94 4.15
C ILE A 246 -2.39 29.86 5.35
N LYS A 247 -1.17 30.00 5.84
CA LYS A 247 -0.85 30.82 7.01
C LYS A 247 -1.19 32.28 6.83
N SER A 248 -0.98 32.85 5.64
CA SER A 248 -1.38 34.23 5.33
C SER A 248 -2.88 34.46 5.40
N LYS A 249 -3.70 33.43 5.19
CA LYS A 249 -5.18 33.49 5.22
C LYS A 249 -5.79 33.01 6.53
N LEU A 250 -5.06 32.19 7.29
CA LEU A 250 -5.42 31.59 8.58
C LEU A 250 -4.25 31.74 9.56
N SER A 251 -4.09 32.92 10.13
CA SER A 251 -2.93 33.30 10.98
C SER A 251 -2.78 32.43 12.24
N ASN A 252 -3.87 31.85 12.77
CA ASN A 252 -3.86 30.97 13.93
C ASN A 252 -3.67 29.49 13.60
N ALA A 253 -3.56 29.12 12.31
CA ALA A 253 -3.36 27.74 11.89
C ALA A 253 -1.99 27.19 12.33
N LYS A 254 -1.91 25.88 12.53
CA LYS A 254 -0.69 25.11 12.79
C LYS A 254 -0.48 24.06 11.71
N LEU A 255 0.78 23.70 11.46
CA LEU A 255 1.16 22.64 10.54
C LEU A 255 1.74 21.46 11.33
N TRP A 256 1.24 20.27 11.07
CA TRP A 256 1.77 19.04 11.64
C TRP A 256 2.32 18.13 10.55
N ILE A 257 3.59 17.72 10.71
CA ILE A 257 4.31 16.77 9.85
C ILE A 257 4.62 15.57 10.73
N ILE A 258 3.82 14.52 10.59
CA ILE A 258 3.84 13.38 11.52
C ILE A 258 4.17 12.10 10.76
N GLY A 259 5.00 11.26 11.39
CA GLY A 259 5.24 9.89 10.96
C GLY A 259 6.68 9.47 11.01
N LYS A 260 6.93 8.25 10.52
CA LYS A 260 8.22 7.59 10.65
C LYS A 260 9.35 8.42 10.03
N ASP A 261 10.42 8.59 10.79
CA ASP A 261 11.62 9.36 10.45
C ASP A 261 11.36 10.88 10.18
N ALA A 262 10.22 11.42 10.67
CA ALA A 262 9.89 12.85 10.48
C ALA A 262 10.99 13.76 11.03
N LYS A 263 11.45 13.50 12.25
CA LYS A 263 12.48 14.32 12.92
C LYS A 263 13.83 14.23 12.22
N GLU A 264 14.18 13.08 11.63
CA GLU A 264 15.43 12.92 10.88
C GLU A 264 15.50 13.87 9.68
N PHE A 265 14.37 14.01 8.95
CA PHE A 265 14.34 14.78 7.71
C PHE A 265 13.90 16.24 7.87
N PHE A 266 13.15 16.55 8.93
CA PHE A 266 12.43 17.83 9.03
C PHE A 266 12.57 18.55 10.39
N SER A 267 13.42 18.12 11.32
CA SER A 267 13.62 18.82 12.59
C SER A 267 14.01 20.29 12.43
N SER A 268 14.72 20.64 11.34
CA SER A 268 15.16 22.02 11.08
C SER A 268 14.02 23.02 10.80
N ILE A 269 12.82 22.56 10.49
CA ILE A 269 11.65 23.42 10.24
C ILE A 269 10.68 23.47 11.43
N GLU A 270 10.97 22.77 12.50
CA GLU A 270 10.15 22.77 13.72
C GLU A 270 10.11 24.15 14.36
N SER A 271 8.92 24.58 14.79
CA SER A 271 8.70 25.90 15.39
C SER A 271 7.42 25.86 16.25
N GLU A 272 7.04 26.96 16.88
CA GLU A 272 5.75 27.07 17.57
C GLU A 272 4.54 26.80 16.65
N GLU A 273 4.69 27.02 15.36
CA GLU A 273 3.63 26.86 14.34
C GLU A 273 3.71 25.52 13.61
N VAL A 274 4.87 24.89 13.57
CA VAL A 274 5.16 23.66 12.84
C VAL A 274 5.63 22.58 13.82
N ARG A 275 4.81 21.55 14.01
CA ARG A 275 5.17 20.35 14.77
C ARG A 275 5.73 19.29 13.83
N VAL A 276 6.91 18.76 14.17
CA VAL A 276 7.51 17.61 13.50
C VAL A 276 7.65 16.48 14.52
N ASP A 277 6.98 15.36 14.29
CA ASP A 277 6.97 14.29 15.29
C ASP A 277 6.75 12.90 14.69
N GLU A 278 7.05 11.87 15.49
CA GLU A 278 6.69 10.48 15.27
C GLU A 278 5.84 10.01 16.44
N VAL A 279 4.71 9.38 16.15
CA VAL A 279 3.74 8.93 17.15
C VAL A 279 3.47 7.43 16.99
N GLU A 280 3.21 6.76 18.09
CA GLU A 280 2.83 5.34 18.07
C GLU A 280 1.41 5.14 17.57
N ASP A 281 0.47 6.01 17.97
CA ASP A 281 -0.93 5.97 17.56
C ASP A 281 -1.31 7.21 16.75
N VAL A 282 -1.53 7.01 15.47
CA VAL A 282 -1.89 8.09 14.55
C VAL A 282 -3.35 8.51 14.64
N ARG A 283 -4.22 7.75 15.34
CA ARG A 283 -5.66 8.04 15.45
C ARG A 283 -5.93 9.38 16.11
N GLU A 284 -5.21 9.67 17.20
CA GLU A 284 -5.34 10.96 17.89
C GLU A 284 -4.93 12.12 16.98
N VAL A 285 -3.87 11.92 16.18
CA VAL A 285 -3.39 12.94 15.23
C VAL A 285 -4.45 13.24 14.17
N TYR A 286 -5.08 12.21 13.59
CA TYR A 286 -6.17 12.40 12.63
C TYR A 286 -7.36 13.11 13.24
N GLN A 287 -7.71 12.80 14.51
CA GLN A 287 -8.88 13.38 15.18
C GLN A 287 -8.68 14.83 15.61
N GLN A 288 -7.46 15.18 16.01
CA GLN A 288 -7.12 16.56 16.39
C GLN A 288 -6.95 17.47 15.17
N ALA A 289 -6.55 16.91 14.04
CA ALA A 289 -6.33 17.66 12.80
C ALA A 289 -7.64 18.19 12.21
N SER A 290 -7.51 19.26 11.43
CA SER A 290 -8.64 19.93 10.76
C SER A 290 -8.76 19.53 9.29
N VAL A 291 -7.63 19.27 8.60
CA VAL A 291 -7.56 18.83 7.22
C VAL A 291 -6.25 18.10 6.95
N LEU A 292 -6.28 17.01 6.19
CA LEU A 292 -5.10 16.40 5.61
C LEU A 292 -4.78 17.08 4.29
N VAL A 293 -3.59 17.69 4.16
CA VAL A 293 -3.13 18.31 2.91
C VAL A 293 -1.94 17.53 2.36
N ALA A 294 -2.14 16.86 1.22
CA ALA A 294 -1.17 15.93 0.64
C ALA A 294 -0.82 16.29 -0.82
N PRO A 295 0.10 17.26 -1.06
CA PRO A 295 0.53 17.66 -2.39
C PRO A 295 1.50 16.63 -2.98
N ILE A 296 1.00 15.46 -3.36
CA ILE A 296 1.78 14.31 -3.86
C ILE A 296 1.76 14.33 -5.38
N TYR A 297 2.92 14.49 -6.01
CA TYR A 297 3.06 14.53 -7.48
C TYR A 297 3.77 13.30 -8.07
N GLY A 298 4.16 12.32 -7.25
CA GLY A 298 4.89 11.15 -7.70
C GLY A 298 4.60 9.89 -6.89
N GLY A 299 5.12 8.77 -7.39
CA GLY A 299 5.00 7.45 -6.77
C GLY A 299 3.73 6.69 -7.18
N GLY A 300 3.78 5.37 -6.98
CA GLY A 300 2.69 4.43 -7.29
C GLY A 300 1.96 3.94 -6.03
N GLY A 301 0.96 3.07 -6.26
CA GLY A 301 0.20 2.39 -5.21
C GLY A 301 -0.82 3.28 -4.49
N THR A 302 -1.64 2.64 -3.67
CA THR A 302 -2.68 3.29 -2.88
C THR A 302 -2.08 4.01 -1.66
N ARG A 303 -2.61 5.18 -1.33
CA ARG A 303 -2.17 5.99 -0.19
C ARG A 303 -3.02 5.67 1.04
N TYR A 304 -2.54 4.84 1.93
CA TYR A 304 -3.24 4.46 3.17
C TYR A 304 -3.69 5.68 4.00
N LYS A 305 -2.87 6.73 4.06
CA LYS A 305 -3.21 7.97 4.78
C LYS A 305 -4.55 8.58 4.36
N ASN A 306 -4.96 8.42 3.09
CA ASN A 306 -6.25 8.91 2.64
C ASN A 306 -7.39 8.09 3.24
N PHE A 307 -7.29 6.76 3.24
CA PHE A 307 -8.30 5.90 3.84
C PHE A 307 -8.39 6.09 5.36
N GLU A 308 -7.26 6.23 6.03
CA GLU A 308 -7.18 6.50 7.47
C GLU A 308 -7.82 7.85 7.81
N ALA A 309 -7.52 8.90 7.04
CA ALA A 309 -8.14 10.21 7.18
C ALA A 309 -9.66 10.15 6.94
N PHE A 310 -10.10 9.51 5.86
CA PHE A 310 -11.51 9.31 5.54
C PHE A 310 -12.24 8.56 6.65
N ALA A 311 -11.68 7.46 7.16
CA ALA A 311 -12.23 6.67 8.25
C ALA A 311 -12.35 7.49 9.55
N SER A 312 -11.36 8.32 9.84
CA SER A 312 -11.35 9.25 10.99
C SER A 312 -12.33 10.43 10.80
N GLY A 313 -12.85 10.64 9.58
CA GLY A 313 -13.68 11.79 9.22
C GLY A 313 -12.89 13.08 9.06
N LEU A 314 -11.61 12.97 8.77
CA LEU A 314 -10.77 14.09 8.42
C LEU A 314 -10.85 14.34 6.91
N PRO A 315 -11.34 15.50 6.44
CA PRO A 315 -11.32 15.83 5.03
C PRO A 315 -9.90 15.90 4.48
N VAL A 316 -9.78 15.55 3.20
CA VAL A 316 -8.50 15.48 2.48
C VAL A 316 -8.50 16.46 1.32
N VAL A 317 -7.41 17.22 1.19
CA VAL A 317 -7.06 18.02 0.01
C VAL A 317 -5.78 17.43 -0.58
N THR A 318 -5.84 16.98 -1.83
CA THR A 318 -4.71 16.28 -2.46
C THR A 318 -4.69 16.53 -3.96
N THR A 319 -3.70 15.95 -4.66
CA THR A 319 -3.57 15.99 -6.11
C THR A 319 -4.28 14.81 -6.78
N SER A 320 -4.47 14.88 -8.09
CA SER A 320 -4.97 13.77 -8.89
C SER A 320 -4.10 12.51 -8.79
N ILE A 321 -2.78 12.67 -8.60
CA ILE A 321 -1.85 11.56 -8.31
C ILE A 321 -1.98 11.09 -6.87
N GLY A 322 -2.17 12.02 -5.93
CA GLY A 322 -2.28 11.72 -4.51
C GLY A 322 -3.51 10.90 -4.12
N ILE A 323 -4.60 10.96 -4.91
CA ILE A 323 -5.84 10.21 -4.66
C ILE A 323 -5.91 8.85 -5.39
N ARG A 324 -4.97 8.55 -6.27
CA ARG A 324 -4.96 7.30 -7.03
C ARG A 324 -5.09 6.07 -6.13
N GLY A 325 -5.77 5.05 -6.64
CA GLY A 325 -6.08 3.82 -5.89
C GLY A 325 -7.36 3.92 -5.06
N THR A 326 -8.08 5.04 -5.14
CA THR A 326 -9.42 5.20 -4.59
C THR A 326 -10.40 5.56 -5.70
N ASN A 327 -11.70 5.37 -5.43
CA ASN A 327 -12.78 5.84 -6.32
C ASN A 327 -13.42 7.12 -5.74
N ALA A 328 -12.67 7.91 -4.96
CA ALA A 328 -13.14 9.16 -4.40
C ALA A 328 -13.26 10.24 -5.49
N GLU A 329 -14.37 10.97 -5.47
CA GLU A 329 -14.72 11.99 -6.45
C GLU A 329 -14.45 13.39 -5.88
N ASP A 330 -13.93 14.30 -6.73
CA ASP A 330 -13.69 15.70 -6.35
C ASP A 330 -14.99 16.38 -5.92
N GLY A 331 -14.92 17.13 -4.85
CA GLY A 331 -16.05 17.86 -4.27
C GLY A 331 -17.09 17.00 -3.54
N LYS A 332 -16.88 15.66 -3.49
CA LYS A 332 -17.82 14.73 -2.86
C LYS A 332 -17.22 14.01 -1.66
N GLU A 333 -16.14 13.28 -1.81
CA GLU A 333 -15.39 12.60 -0.75
C GLU A 333 -14.03 13.23 -0.46
N VAL A 334 -13.50 14.03 -1.40
CA VAL A 334 -12.15 14.61 -1.37
C VAL A 334 -12.15 15.92 -2.14
N ILE A 335 -11.18 16.81 -1.87
CA ILE A 335 -10.89 17.94 -2.75
C ILE A 335 -9.61 17.64 -3.52
N ILE A 336 -9.70 17.66 -4.88
CA ILE A 336 -8.58 17.35 -5.77
C ILE A 336 -8.13 18.63 -6.46
N ARG A 337 -6.88 19.02 -6.25
CA ARG A 337 -6.26 20.19 -6.91
C ARG A 337 -4.82 19.87 -7.27
N ASP A 338 -4.42 20.17 -8.49
CA ASP A 338 -3.05 19.92 -8.95
C ASP A 338 -2.14 21.16 -8.86
N GLY A 339 -2.71 22.35 -8.79
CA GLY A 339 -1.97 23.60 -8.59
C GLY A 339 -1.68 23.87 -7.11
N VAL A 340 -0.46 24.28 -6.80
CA VAL A 340 -0.02 24.59 -5.41
C VAL A 340 -0.88 25.68 -4.75
N SER A 341 -1.23 26.74 -5.50
CA SER A 341 -2.12 27.80 -5.02
C SER A 341 -3.54 27.28 -4.78
N GLU A 342 -4.02 26.44 -5.68
CA GLU A 342 -5.36 25.84 -5.60
C GLU A 342 -5.49 24.90 -4.40
N ILE A 343 -4.44 24.13 -4.08
CA ILE A 343 -4.40 23.28 -2.86
C ILE A 343 -4.54 24.15 -1.61
N ALA A 344 -3.79 25.26 -1.54
CA ALA A 344 -3.85 26.17 -0.39
C ALA A 344 -5.22 26.83 -0.26
N ASP A 345 -5.79 27.30 -1.36
CA ASP A 345 -7.09 27.95 -1.39
C ASP A 345 -8.20 26.98 -1.02
N ALA A 346 -8.17 25.76 -1.55
CA ALA A 346 -9.12 24.69 -1.22
C ALA A 346 -9.07 24.30 0.27
N ALA A 347 -7.87 24.20 0.85
CA ALA A 347 -7.73 23.92 2.27
C ALA A 347 -8.34 25.03 3.15
N VAL A 348 -8.12 26.29 2.78
CA VAL A 348 -8.69 27.45 3.49
C VAL A 348 -10.21 27.51 3.32
N GLU A 349 -10.73 27.31 2.11
CA GLU A 349 -12.16 27.27 1.82
C GLU A 349 -12.85 26.19 2.64
N LEU A 350 -12.29 24.97 2.62
CA LEU A 350 -12.82 23.83 3.36
C LEU A 350 -12.92 24.10 4.87
N LEU A 351 -11.91 24.78 5.45
CA LEU A 351 -11.89 25.12 6.88
C LEU A 351 -12.85 26.27 7.24
N ARG A 352 -13.18 27.15 6.29
CA ARG A 352 -14.15 28.24 6.48
C ARG A 352 -15.59 27.83 6.21
N ASN A 353 -15.81 26.84 5.34
CA ASN A 353 -17.12 26.37 4.93
C ASN A 353 -17.53 25.09 5.68
N GLN A 354 -18.18 25.28 6.84
CA GLN A 354 -18.62 24.18 7.71
C GLN A 354 -19.58 23.19 7.00
N ARG A 355 -20.39 23.66 6.05
CA ARG A 355 -21.30 22.80 5.30
C ARG A 355 -20.52 21.86 4.39
N LEU A 356 -19.62 22.41 3.57
CA LEU A 356 -18.75 21.65 2.69
C LEU A 356 -17.88 20.66 3.48
N TYR A 357 -17.30 21.12 4.60
CA TYR A 357 -16.53 20.30 5.52
C TYR A 357 -17.29 19.05 5.97
N LYS A 358 -18.52 19.26 6.49
CA LYS A 358 -19.36 18.19 7.00
C LYS A 358 -19.79 17.24 5.89
N GLU A 359 -20.11 17.76 4.71
CA GLU A 359 -20.53 16.98 3.55
C GLU A 359 -19.40 16.05 3.09
N ILE A 360 -18.19 16.56 2.83
CA ILE A 360 -17.03 15.78 2.43
C ILE A 360 -16.66 14.74 3.49
N SER A 361 -16.57 15.13 4.76
CA SER A 361 -16.27 14.22 5.87
C SER A 361 -17.26 13.05 5.95
N THR A 362 -18.56 13.34 5.83
CA THR A 362 -19.62 12.31 5.92
C THR A 362 -19.56 11.36 4.73
N ASN A 363 -19.40 11.89 3.52
CA ASN A 363 -19.33 11.09 2.30
C ASN A 363 -18.09 10.21 2.30
N ALA A 364 -16.93 10.74 2.68
CA ALA A 364 -15.68 10.01 2.77
C ALA A 364 -15.77 8.84 3.77
N LYS A 365 -16.32 9.08 4.96
CA LYS A 365 -16.56 8.02 5.96
C LYS A 365 -17.45 6.91 5.43
N ARG A 366 -18.56 7.27 4.77
CA ARG A 366 -19.50 6.32 4.19
C ARG A 366 -18.82 5.48 3.12
N MET A 367 -18.13 6.12 2.18
CA MET A 367 -17.41 5.44 1.11
C MET A 367 -16.40 4.42 1.65
N VAL A 368 -15.61 4.81 2.66
CA VAL A 368 -14.61 3.90 3.26
C VAL A 368 -15.29 2.72 3.94
N LYS A 369 -16.32 2.95 4.74
CA LYS A 369 -17.05 1.88 5.42
C LYS A 369 -17.67 0.88 4.46
N GLU A 370 -18.21 1.35 3.32
CA GLU A 370 -18.93 0.52 2.36
C GLU A 370 -17.99 -0.22 1.40
N LYS A 371 -16.86 0.41 1.00
CA LYS A 371 -16.03 -0.08 -0.11
C LYS A 371 -14.59 -0.43 0.26
N TYR A 372 -14.06 0.18 1.32
CA TYR A 372 -12.65 0.10 1.68
C TYR A 372 -12.40 -0.37 3.12
N ASP A 373 -13.43 -0.79 3.84
CA ASP A 373 -13.23 -1.56 5.06
C ASP A 373 -12.72 -2.96 4.72
N TRP A 374 -11.88 -3.52 5.58
CA TRP A 374 -11.34 -4.86 5.35
C TRP A 374 -12.41 -5.96 5.33
N ASP A 375 -13.56 -5.77 6.00
CA ASP A 375 -14.62 -6.77 6.05
C ASP A 375 -15.29 -6.97 4.68
N PRO A 376 -15.82 -5.95 3.97
CA PRO A 376 -16.34 -6.12 2.62
C PRO A 376 -15.26 -6.57 1.61
N ILE A 377 -14.02 -6.11 1.76
CA ILE A 377 -12.93 -6.54 0.87
C ILE A 377 -12.65 -8.04 1.04
N ALA A 378 -12.60 -8.54 2.28
CA ALA A 378 -12.39 -9.96 2.55
C ALA A 378 -13.59 -10.82 2.09
N GLN A 379 -14.83 -10.31 2.20
CA GLN A 379 -16.00 -10.98 1.65
C GLN A 379 -15.93 -11.12 0.13
N GLU A 380 -15.52 -10.08 -0.57
CA GLU A 380 -15.35 -10.12 -2.02
C GLU A 380 -14.23 -11.08 -2.43
N LEU A 381 -13.09 -11.05 -1.72
CA LEU A 381 -12.02 -12.01 -1.94
C LEU A 381 -12.46 -13.45 -1.64
N GLY A 382 -13.30 -13.66 -0.64
CA GLY A 382 -13.89 -14.96 -0.31
C GLY A 382 -14.80 -15.49 -1.43
N LYS A 383 -15.52 -14.61 -2.15
CA LYS A 383 -16.31 -15.01 -3.34
C LYS A 383 -15.38 -15.48 -4.47
N ILE A 384 -14.29 -14.72 -4.72
CA ILE A 384 -13.28 -15.11 -5.71
C ILE A 384 -12.68 -16.48 -5.36
N TYR A 385 -12.45 -16.77 -4.08
CA TYR A 385 -11.96 -18.07 -3.64
C TYR A 385 -12.94 -19.20 -3.95
N LYS A 386 -14.24 -18.98 -3.72
CA LYS A 386 -15.29 -19.97 -4.05
C LYS A 386 -15.37 -20.22 -5.55
N GLU A 387 -15.40 -19.17 -6.35
CA GLU A 387 -15.40 -19.27 -7.82
C GLU A 387 -14.25 -20.14 -8.32
N LEU A 388 -13.03 -19.87 -7.84
CA LEU A 388 -11.83 -20.63 -8.24
C LEU A 388 -11.81 -22.08 -7.72
N GLY A 389 -12.42 -22.34 -6.56
CA GLY A 389 -12.55 -23.68 -6.01
C GLY A 389 -13.57 -24.55 -6.77
N GLU A 390 -14.69 -23.94 -7.20
CA GLU A 390 -15.76 -24.61 -7.94
C GLU A 390 -15.38 -24.93 -9.40
N GLU A 391 -14.50 -24.15 -10.03
CA GLU A 391 -13.99 -24.44 -11.38
C GLU A 391 -13.12 -25.73 -11.47
N ARG A 392 -12.87 -26.38 -10.34
CA ARG A 392 -12.04 -27.58 -10.24
C ARG A 392 -12.84 -28.89 -10.36
N ASP A 393 -14.14 -28.85 -10.03
CA ASP A 393 -15.05 -29.99 -10.09
C ASP A 393 -15.65 -30.15 -11.49
#